data_f13c661047efbbc78a0f37a17e4616cb
#
_entry.id   f13c661047efbbc78a0f37a17e4616cb
#
_cell.length_a   1.000
_cell.length_b   1.000
_cell.length_c   1.000
_cell.angle_alpha   90.00
_cell.angle_beta   90.00
_cell.angle_gamma   90.00
#
_symmetry.space_group_name_H-M   'P 1'
#
loop_
_entity.id
_entity.type
_entity.pdbx_description
1 polymer ?
#
loop_
_entity_poly.entity_id
_entity_poly.type
_entity_poly.pdbx_seq_one_letter_code
_entity_poly.pdbx_strand_id
1 'polypeptide(L)'
;CTQPSMVSISVRPERYSHHLIKESGEFVINLPTESLVRAVDWCGVKSGRDVDKFSAMHLTPSPAAKVGTVLVEESPVNLECKVTQVIPLGSHDLFLAEVVAVDVDERLLDESGKLCLNKANLIVYSHGDYLALGRKLGSFGYSVRKKPRKK
;
A
#
# COMPACT_ATOMS: atom_id res chain seq x y z
N CYS A 1 -7.82 3.39 -11.10
CA CYS A 1 -7.78 3.95 -12.46
C CYS A 1 -6.32 4.25 -12.82
N THR A 2 -6.00 4.24 -14.12
CA THR A 2 -4.60 4.36 -14.61
C THR A 2 -4.29 5.72 -15.25
N GLN A 3 -5.31 6.49 -15.62
CA GLN A 3 -5.17 7.85 -16.16
C GLN A 3 -6.34 8.71 -15.71
N PRO A 4 -6.12 9.62 -14.74
CA PRO A 4 -4.95 9.68 -13.85
C PRO A 4 -4.80 8.42 -13.02
N SER A 5 -3.59 8.19 -12.47
CA SER A 5 -3.35 7.07 -11.55
C SER A 5 -4.04 7.35 -10.22
N MET A 6 -5.05 6.55 -9.88
CA MET A 6 -5.85 6.77 -8.67
C MET A 6 -6.03 5.50 -7.85
N VAL A 7 -6.17 5.71 -6.57
CA VAL A 7 -6.49 4.69 -5.56
C VAL A 7 -7.69 5.12 -4.74
N SER A 8 -8.25 4.20 -3.98
CA SER A 8 -9.25 4.50 -2.95
C SER A 8 -8.95 3.74 -1.67
N ILE A 9 -9.26 4.37 -0.55
CA ILE A 9 -9.25 3.74 0.76
C ILE A 9 -10.58 4.02 1.48
N SER A 10 -11.07 3.03 2.23
CA SER A 10 -12.26 3.18 3.08
C SER A 10 -11.83 3.22 4.54
N VAL A 11 -12.18 4.30 5.23
CA VAL A 11 -11.77 4.52 6.63
C VAL A 11 -13.00 4.84 7.47
N ARG A 12 -13.11 4.20 8.64
CA ARG A 12 -14.18 4.52 9.61
C ARG A 12 -13.95 5.90 10.22
N PRO A 13 -15.00 6.73 10.37
CA PRO A 13 -14.88 8.06 11.01
C PRO A 13 -14.30 8.03 12.42
N GLU A 14 -14.49 6.93 13.19
CA GLU A 14 -13.98 6.79 14.55
C GLU A 14 -12.46 6.55 14.61
N ARG A 15 -11.84 6.15 13.49
CA ARG A 15 -10.40 5.91 13.44
C ARG A 15 -9.64 7.22 13.45
N TYR A 16 -8.57 7.29 14.20
CA TYR A 16 -7.73 8.49 14.31
C TYR A 16 -7.14 8.91 12.94
N SER A 17 -6.75 7.95 12.12
CA SER A 17 -6.27 8.20 10.75
C SER A 17 -7.31 8.88 9.85
N HIS A 18 -8.62 8.66 10.08
CA HIS A 18 -9.67 9.34 9.31
C HIS A 18 -9.57 10.87 9.47
N HIS A 19 -9.47 11.35 10.71
CA HIS A 19 -9.33 12.77 11.01
C HIS A 19 -8.06 13.34 10.37
N LEU A 20 -6.92 12.67 10.53
CA LEU A 20 -5.64 13.11 9.98
C LEU A 20 -5.67 13.23 8.45
N ILE A 21 -6.20 12.21 7.76
CA ILE A 21 -6.32 12.22 6.29
C ILE A 21 -7.30 13.29 5.81
N LYS A 22 -8.41 13.47 6.52
CA LYS A 22 -9.42 14.47 6.16
C LYS A 22 -8.89 15.89 6.31
N GLU A 23 -8.07 16.13 7.32
CA GLU A 23 -7.48 17.44 7.62
C GLU A 23 -6.31 17.76 6.66
N SER A 24 -5.40 16.81 6.46
CA SER A 24 -4.23 17.00 5.60
C SER A 24 -4.54 16.92 4.10
N GLY A 25 -5.58 16.15 3.73
CA GLY A 25 -5.85 15.82 2.33
C GLY A 25 -4.83 14.86 1.72
N GLU A 26 -3.97 14.22 2.52
CA GLU A 26 -2.85 13.42 2.05
C GLU A 26 -2.69 12.13 2.86
N PHE A 27 -2.18 11.08 2.22
CA PHE A 27 -1.77 9.85 2.89
C PHE A 27 -0.75 9.07 2.06
N VAL A 28 -0.08 8.10 2.69
CA VAL A 28 0.80 7.15 2.01
C VAL A 28 0.27 5.73 2.20
N ILE A 29 0.24 4.96 1.11
CA ILE A 29 0.01 3.52 1.15
C ILE A 29 1.36 2.83 1.14
N ASN A 30 1.73 2.20 2.26
CA ASN A 30 2.95 1.42 2.40
C ASN A 30 2.59 -0.06 2.19
N LEU A 31 3.17 -0.73 1.17
CA LEU A 31 2.88 -2.13 0.88
C LEU A 31 3.66 -3.03 1.85
N PRO A 32 2.95 -3.78 2.74
CA PRO A 32 3.63 -4.56 3.76
C PRO A 32 4.16 -5.89 3.24
N THR A 33 5.29 -6.29 3.79
CA THR A 33 5.95 -7.58 3.55
C THR A 33 5.65 -8.59 4.66
N GLU A 34 6.06 -9.84 4.47
CA GLU A 34 5.97 -10.88 5.51
C GLU A 34 6.70 -10.48 6.80
N SER A 35 7.83 -9.77 6.70
CA SER A 35 8.57 -9.28 7.87
C SER A 35 7.82 -8.20 8.65
N LEU A 36 6.91 -7.46 8.00
CA LEU A 36 6.11 -6.40 8.60
C LEU A 36 4.76 -6.86 9.16
N VAL A 37 4.37 -8.14 9.00
CA VAL A 37 3.02 -8.63 9.36
C VAL A 37 2.65 -8.31 10.80
N ARG A 38 3.57 -8.50 11.75
CA ARG A 38 3.35 -8.18 13.16
C ARG A 38 3.10 -6.69 13.39
N ALA A 39 3.84 -5.84 12.72
CA ALA A 39 3.66 -4.38 12.80
C ALA A 39 2.33 -3.96 12.20
N VAL A 40 1.93 -4.55 11.07
CA VAL A 40 0.65 -4.28 10.41
C VAL A 40 -0.52 -4.63 11.34
N ASP A 41 -0.53 -5.82 11.90
CA ASP A 41 -1.58 -6.26 12.84
C ASP A 41 -1.65 -5.35 14.06
N TRP A 42 -0.52 -5.15 14.73
CA TRP A 42 -0.45 -4.33 15.94
C TRP A 42 -0.90 -2.88 15.68
N CYS A 43 -0.44 -2.27 14.57
CA CYS A 43 -0.84 -0.92 14.17
C CYS A 43 -2.33 -0.83 13.79
N GLY A 44 -2.93 -1.91 13.29
CA GLY A 44 -4.35 -2.00 12.99
C GLY A 44 -5.24 -2.04 14.25
N VAL A 45 -4.72 -2.63 15.34
CA VAL A 45 -5.43 -2.75 16.63
C VAL A 45 -5.26 -1.50 17.49
N LYS A 46 -4.03 -0.98 17.63
CA LYS A 46 -3.72 0.16 18.50
C LYS A 46 -4.03 1.50 17.83
N SER A 47 -4.51 2.46 18.63
CA SER A 47 -4.78 3.82 18.18
C SER A 47 -3.52 4.68 18.23
N GLY A 48 -3.27 5.48 17.19
CA GLY A 48 -2.22 6.50 17.21
C GLY A 48 -2.50 7.70 18.14
N ARG A 49 -3.69 7.74 18.78
CA ARG A 49 -3.97 8.71 19.86
C ARG A 49 -3.24 8.34 21.15
N ASP A 50 -3.05 7.04 21.37
CA ASP A 50 -2.59 6.49 22.64
C ASP A 50 -1.11 6.10 22.60
N VAL A 51 -0.58 5.82 21.39
CA VAL A 51 0.78 5.28 21.23
C VAL A 51 1.46 5.86 19.99
N ASP A 52 2.75 6.06 20.07
CA ASP A 52 3.62 6.27 18.90
C ASP A 52 3.91 4.91 18.25
N LYS A 53 3.30 4.68 17.09
CA LYS A 53 3.39 3.41 16.36
C LYS A 53 4.78 3.16 15.76
N PHE A 54 5.47 4.21 15.33
CA PHE A 54 6.83 4.10 14.79
C PHE A 54 7.78 3.60 15.86
N SER A 55 7.80 4.27 17.01
CA SER A 55 8.62 3.89 18.15
C SER A 55 8.28 2.49 18.68
N ALA A 56 6.98 2.19 18.88
CA ALA A 56 6.54 0.94 19.48
C ALA A 56 6.83 -0.30 18.62
N MET A 57 6.84 -0.14 17.29
CA MET A 57 7.07 -1.23 16.34
C MET A 57 8.44 -1.17 15.68
N HIS A 58 9.31 -0.26 16.14
CA HIS A 58 10.68 -0.05 15.59
C HIS A 58 10.66 0.19 14.08
N LEU A 59 9.70 1.00 13.62
CA LEU A 59 9.60 1.43 12.24
C LEU A 59 10.29 2.78 12.06
N THR A 60 10.88 2.99 10.90
CA THR A 60 11.59 4.22 10.54
C THR A 60 10.72 5.13 9.69
N PRO A 61 10.32 6.32 10.21
CA PRO A 61 9.65 7.30 9.38
C PRO A 61 10.66 7.96 8.43
N SER A 62 10.37 7.96 7.13
CA SER A 62 11.17 8.62 6.10
C SER A 62 10.35 9.71 5.42
N PRO A 63 10.94 10.88 5.06
CA PRO A 63 10.19 11.96 4.45
C PRO A 63 9.69 11.54 3.05
N ALA A 64 8.43 11.87 2.75
CA ALA A 64 7.86 11.71 1.42
C ALA A 64 8.33 12.83 0.47
N ALA A 65 8.33 12.57 -0.84
CA ALA A 65 8.81 13.50 -1.86
C ALA A 65 7.75 14.53 -2.29
N LYS A 66 6.46 14.17 -2.25
CA LYS A 66 5.34 14.95 -2.82
C LYS A 66 4.21 15.27 -1.84
N VAL A 67 4.17 14.60 -0.69
CA VAL A 67 3.15 14.83 0.35
C VAL A 67 3.80 15.23 1.67
N GLY A 68 3.04 15.89 2.55
CA GLY A 68 3.52 16.40 3.84
C GLY A 68 3.55 15.34 4.96
N THR A 69 3.36 14.06 4.64
CA THR A 69 3.43 12.95 5.60
C THR A 69 4.69 12.10 5.38
N VAL A 70 4.81 10.98 6.11
CA VAL A 70 6.01 10.14 6.07
C VAL A 70 5.72 8.77 5.44
N LEU A 71 6.77 8.18 4.87
CA LEU A 71 6.81 6.79 4.45
C LEU A 71 7.20 5.90 5.63
N VAL A 72 6.91 4.61 5.53
CA VAL A 72 7.53 3.56 6.35
C VAL A 72 8.72 3.01 5.57
N GLU A 73 9.96 3.27 6.02
CA GLU A 73 11.18 2.93 5.27
C GLU A 73 11.33 1.43 5.02
N GLU A 74 10.86 0.60 5.96
CA GLU A 74 10.89 -0.86 5.84
C GLU A 74 9.92 -1.41 4.77
N SER A 75 8.99 -0.58 4.26
CA SER A 75 8.08 -0.94 3.17
C SER A 75 8.80 -0.77 1.82
N PRO A 76 8.88 -1.82 1.00
CA PRO A 76 9.66 -1.76 -0.24
C PRO A 76 8.95 -0.99 -1.37
N VAL A 77 7.67 -0.66 -1.20
CA VAL A 77 6.89 0.15 -2.15
C VAL A 77 5.93 1.05 -1.37
N ASN A 78 6.00 2.35 -1.64
CA ASN A 78 5.16 3.35 -1.00
C ASN A 78 4.49 4.21 -2.07
N LEU A 79 3.18 4.45 -1.94
CA LEU A 79 2.41 5.28 -2.85
C LEU A 79 2.00 6.56 -2.11
N GLU A 80 2.51 7.69 -2.57
CA GLU A 80 2.15 9.01 -2.06
C GLU A 80 0.85 9.47 -2.72
N CYS A 81 -0.14 9.84 -1.92
CA CYS A 81 -1.50 10.07 -2.41
C CYS A 81 -2.05 11.41 -1.93
N LYS A 82 -2.71 12.15 -2.85
CA LYS A 82 -3.49 13.35 -2.55
C LYS A 82 -4.97 13.08 -2.73
N VAL A 83 -5.76 13.36 -1.70
CA VAL A 83 -7.21 13.15 -1.72
C VAL A 83 -7.87 14.13 -2.70
N THR A 84 -8.67 13.59 -3.60
CA THR A 84 -9.44 14.37 -4.58
C THR A 84 -10.92 14.46 -4.21
N GLN A 85 -11.44 13.43 -3.50
CA GLN A 85 -12.85 13.38 -3.12
C GLN A 85 -13.02 12.49 -1.88
N VAL A 86 -13.99 12.85 -1.04
CA VAL A 86 -14.44 12.03 0.10
C VAL A 86 -15.93 11.75 -0.09
N ILE A 87 -16.31 10.48 -0.06
CA ILE A 87 -17.69 10.03 -0.25
C ILE A 87 -18.15 9.30 1.02
N PRO A 88 -19.12 9.85 1.76
CA PRO A 88 -19.69 9.16 2.92
C PRO A 88 -20.51 7.94 2.48
N LEU A 89 -20.18 6.76 3.02
CA LEU A 89 -20.86 5.49 2.75
C LEU A 89 -21.49 4.86 4.00
N GLY A 90 -21.88 5.68 4.95
CA GLY A 90 -22.46 5.23 6.23
C GLY A 90 -21.38 4.85 7.24
N SER A 91 -21.02 3.58 7.39
CA SER A 91 -20.03 3.13 8.36
C SER A 91 -18.59 3.52 8.03
N HIS A 92 -18.29 3.90 6.79
CA HIS A 92 -16.98 4.31 6.31
C HIS A 92 -17.12 5.49 5.36
N ASP A 93 -16.12 6.35 5.34
CA ASP A 93 -15.92 7.30 4.25
C ASP A 93 -14.93 6.70 3.24
N LEU A 94 -15.26 6.80 1.96
CA LEU A 94 -14.40 6.43 0.84
C LEU A 94 -13.59 7.65 0.42
N PHE A 95 -12.27 7.58 0.57
CA PHE A 95 -11.34 8.59 0.08
C PHE A 95 -10.83 8.18 -1.30
N LEU A 96 -11.14 8.96 -2.33
CA LEU A 96 -10.52 8.86 -3.64
C LEU A 96 -9.28 9.73 -3.67
N ALA A 97 -8.17 9.22 -4.16
CA ALA A 97 -6.91 9.95 -4.18
C ALA A 97 -6.12 9.69 -5.46
N GLU A 98 -5.44 10.73 -5.93
CA GLU A 98 -4.44 10.63 -6.99
C GLU A 98 -3.11 10.15 -6.41
N VAL A 99 -2.44 9.22 -7.09
CA VAL A 99 -1.07 8.79 -6.78
C VAL A 99 -0.12 9.80 -7.41
N VAL A 100 0.55 10.60 -6.59
CA VAL A 100 1.43 11.69 -7.03
C VAL A 100 2.90 11.31 -7.06
N ALA A 101 3.29 10.23 -6.37
CA ALA A 101 4.61 9.60 -6.45
C ALA A 101 4.53 8.14 -6.04
N VAL A 102 5.52 7.35 -6.48
CA VAL A 102 5.71 5.96 -6.07
C VAL A 102 7.19 5.76 -5.77
N ASP A 103 7.49 5.40 -4.52
CA ASP A 103 8.83 5.10 -4.06
C ASP A 103 9.01 3.59 -4.06
N VAL A 104 10.10 3.11 -4.64
CA VAL A 104 10.36 1.68 -4.84
C VAL A 104 11.79 1.35 -4.44
N ASP A 105 11.96 0.28 -3.67
CA ASP A 105 13.28 -0.28 -3.38
C ASP A 105 13.94 -0.77 -4.68
N GLU A 106 15.14 -0.28 -4.96
CA GLU A 106 15.90 -0.62 -6.18
C GLU A 106 16.08 -2.13 -6.37
N ARG A 107 16.14 -2.90 -5.28
CA ARG A 107 16.23 -4.38 -5.32
C ARG A 107 15.04 -5.04 -6.01
N LEU A 108 13.92 -4.34 -6.13
CA LEU A 108 12.73 -4.81 -6.85
C LEU A 108 12.77 -4.52 -8.35
N LEU A 109 13.76 -3.78 -8.83
CA LEU A 109 13.93 -3.54 -10.25
C LEU A 109 14.77 -4.65 -10.88
N ASP A 110 14.50 -4.98 -12.15
CA ASP A 110 15.38 -5.81 -12.96
C ASP A 110 16.39 -4.93 -13.74
N GLU A 111 17.31 -5.56 -14.47
CA GLU A 111 18.35 -4.87 -15.26
C GLU A 111 17.79 -3.88 -16.30
N SER A 112 16.53 -4.02 -16.68
CA SER A 112 15.84 -3.09 -17.58
C SER A 112 15.11 -1.94 -16.87
N GLY A 113 15.17 -1.88 -15.52
CA GLY A 113 14.43 -0.93 -14.70
C GLY A 113 12.96 -1.32 -14.49
N LYS A 114 12.55 -2.52 -14.86
CA LYS A 114 11.17 -2.98 -14.67
C LYS A 114 10.94 -3.46 -13.25
N LEU A 115 9.84 -3.00 -12.64
CA LEU A 115 9.41 -3.43 -11.32
C LEU A 115 9.01 -4.92 -11.29
N CYS A 116 9.69 -5.69 -10.45
CA CYS A 116 9.46 -7.11 -10.16
C CYS A 116 8.76 -7.29 -8.81
N LEU A 117 7.53 -6.84 -8.68
CA LEU A 117 6.78 -6.81 -7.42
C LEU A 117 6.64 -8.20 -6.75
N ASN A 118 6.73 -9.29 -7.51
CA ASN A 118 6.75 -10.65 -6.98
C ASN A 118 8.00 -10.99 -6.13
N LYS A 119 9.03 -10.14 -6.13
CA LYS A 119 10.22 -10.28 -5.27
C LYS A 119 10.04 -9.60 -3.90
N ALA A 120 8.98 -8.83 -3.72
CA ALA A 120 8.78 -8.01 -2.53
C ALA A 120 8.26 -8.79 -1.31
N ASN A 121 7.90 -10.06 -1.44
CA ASN A 121 7.31 -10.89 -0.38
C ASN A 121 6.13 -10.21 0.32
N LEU A 122 5.22 -9.63 -0.49
CA LEU A 122 4.04 -8.95 0.02
C LEU A 122 3.07 -9.92 0.67
N ILE A 123 2.26 -9.40 1.59
CA ILE A 123 1.19 -10.14 2.24
C ILE A 123 -0.19 -9.67 1.76
N VAL A 124 -1.19 -10.50 1.98
CA VAL A 124 -2.60 -10.16 1.81
C VAL A 124 -3.35 -10.45 3.11
N TYR A 125 -4.27 -9.54 3.47
CA TYR A 125 -5.23 -9.77 4.55
C TYR A 125 -6.52 -10.31 3.94
N SER A 126 -6.92 -11.50 4.37
CA SER A 126 -8.12 -12.18 3.87
C SER A 126 -8.87 -12.84 5.00
N HIS A 127 -10.11 -12.40 5.23
CA HIS A 127 -11.05 -13.03 6.17
C HIS A 127 -10.54 -13.18 7.60
N GLY A 128 -9.71 -12.25 8.08
CA GLY A 128 -9.13 -12.29 9.43
C GLY A 128 -7.71 -12.85 9.49
N ASP A 129 -7.21 -13.42 8.40
CA ASP A 129 -5.88 -14.01 8.32
C ASP A 129 -4.92 -13.19 7.46
N TYR A 130 -3.65 -13.17 7.82
CA TYR A 130 -2.56 -12.65 7.01
C TYR A 130 -1.91 -13.80 6.26
N LEU A 131 -1.83 -13.70 4.95
CA LEU A 131 -1.32 -14.75 4.07
C LEU A 131 -0.19 -14.20 3.20
N ALA A 132 0.84 -15.02 2.95
CA ALA A 132 1.86 -14.72 1.97
C ALA A 132 1.31 -14.89 0.54
N LEU A 133 1.82 -14.11 -0.40
CA LEU A 133 1.53 -14.32 -1.82
C LEU A 133 2.24 -15.57 -2.30
N GLY A 134 1.49 -16.49 -2.92
CA GLY A 134 2.03 -17.74 -3.43
C GLY A 134 2.80 -17.60 -4.75
N ARG A 135 3.11 -18.75 -5.37
CA ARG A 135 3.83 -18.81 -6.64
C ARG A 135 3.09 -18.12 -7.78
N LYS A 136 3.82 -17.56 -8.72
CA LYS A 136 3.27 -17.00 -9.96
C LYS A 136 2.49 -18.06 -10.74
N LEU A 137 1.22 -17.80 -11.02
CA LEU A 137 0.33 -18.72 -11.76
C LEU A 137 0.36 -18.50 -13.26
N GLY A 138 0.70 -17.29 -13.71
CA GLY A 138 0.75 -16.94 -15.12
C GLY A 138 1.18 -15.50 -15.32
N SER A 139 1.20 -15.03 -16.55
CA SER A 139 1.41 -13.65 -16.93
C SER A 139 0.22 -13.16 -17.76
N PHE A 140 0.00 -11.85 -17.79
CA PHE A 140 -1.09 -11.27 -18.57
C PHE A 140 -1.14 -11.87 -19.99
N GLY A 141 -2.31 -12.30 -20.41
CA GLY A 141 -2.54 -12.90 -21.71
C GLY A 141 -2.09 -14.36 -21.87
N TYR A 142 -1.61 -15.03 -20.81
CA TYR A 142 -1.13 -16.43 -20.91
C TYR A 142 -2.21 -17.41 -21.41
N SER A 143 -3.47 -17.18 -21.07
CA SER A 143 -4.61 -18.05 -21.42
C SER A 143 -4.95 -18.06 -22.92
N VAL A 144 -4.62 -16.97 -23.62
CA VAL A 144 -4.92 -16.80 -25.06
C VAL A 144 -3.68 -16.91 -25.94
N ARG A 145 -2.52 -17.24 -25.39
CA ARG A 145 -1.29 -17.45 -26.16
C ARG A 145 -1.43 -18.71 -27.02
N LYS A 146 -1.24 -18.57 -28.32
CA LYS A 146 -1.16 -19.74 -29.22
C LYS A 146 0.04 -20.61 -28.82
N LYS A 147 -0.20 -21.92 -28.63
CA LYS A 147 0.89 -22.86 -28.41
C LYS A 147 1.79 -22.84 -29.66
N PRO A 148 3.15 -22.82 -29.54
CA PRO A 148 4.01 -22.95 -30.66
C PRO A 148 3.66 -24.27 -31.41
N ARG A 149 3.44 -24.20 -32.72
CA ARG A 149 3.27 -25.40 -33.52
C ARG A 149 4.54 -26.24 -33.38
N LYS A 150 4.43 -27.44 -32.83
CA LYS A 150 5.53 -28.40 -32.90
C LYS A 150 5.80 -28.65 -34.38
N LYS A 151 7.01 -28.31 -34.84
CA LYS A 151 7.55 -28.73 -36.14
C LYS A 151 7.83 -30.22 -36.07
#